data_3abfab68ad432cd248119fbc968fc182
#
_entry.id   3abfab68ad432cd248119fbc968fc182
#
_cell.length_a   1.000
_cell.length_b   1.000
_cell.length_c   1.000
_cell.angle_alpha   90.00
_cell.angle_beta   90.00
_cell.angle_gamma   90.00
#
_symmetry.space_group_name_H-M   'P 1'
#
loop_
_entity.id
_entity.type
_entity.pdbx_description
1 polymer ?
#
loop_
_entity_poly.entity_id
_entity_poly.type
_entity_poly.pdbx_seq_one_letter_code
_entity_poly.pdbx_strand_id
1 'polypeptide(L)'
;MALINYASREINCKIVYYGPGLCGKTTNLVTLHKTLTDDMKGDLLTLATETERTIFFDMMPLDLGAIEGFSVKFSLYTVPGQVQYVNSRKAILSGVDGIVFVADSSPDRWLANTESLQDLKNNLAEYDLNLQTIPWVLQYNKRDVP
;
A
#
# COMPACT_ATOMS: atom_id res chain seq x y z
N MET A 1 5.67 6.64 10.45
CA MET A 1 5.05 7.12 11.72
C MET A 1 3.76 7.86 11.37
N ALA A 2 2.68 7.55 12.06
CA ALA A 2 1.41 8.22 11.84
C ALA A 2 1.53 9.73 12.12
N LEU A 3 0.86 10.53 11.31
CA LEU A 3 0.81 11.97 11.50
C LEU A 3 -0.37 12.31 12.43
N ILE A 4 -0.05 12.88 13.58
CA ILE A 4 -1.05 13.28 14.56
C ILE A 4 -1.17 14.79 14.55
N ASN A 5 -2.37 15.28 14.21
CA ASN A 5 -2.68 16.71 14.29
C ASN A 5 -3.56 16.96 15.51
N TYR A 6 -2.96 17.52 16.57
CA TYR A 6 -3.67 17.78 17.81
C TYR A 6 -4.69 18.92 17.71
N ALA A 7 -4.46 19.87 16.83
CA ALA A 7 -5.39 21.00 16.65
C ALA A 7 -6.71 20.56 16.03
N SER A 8 -6.68 19.73 15.00
CA SER A 8 -7.88 19.18 14.35
C SER A 8 -8.33 17.86 14.95
N ARG A 9 -7.55 17.28 15.87
CA ARG A 9 -7.76 15.94 16.46
C ARG A 9 -7.87 14.86 15.39
N GLU A 10 -6.92 14.81 14.48
CA GLU A 10 -6.83 13.83 13.40
C GLU A 10 -5.57 12.99 13.51
N ILE A 11 -5.72 11.70 13.24
CA ILE A 11 -4.61 10.76 13.08
C ILE A 11 -4.66 10.28 11.64
N ASN A 12 -3.59 10.52 10.89
CA ASN A 12 -3.48 10.12 9.48
C ASN A 12 -2.40 9.04 9.36
N CYS A 13 -2.77 7.90 8.79
CA CYS A 13 -1.87 6.79 8.55
C CYS A 13 -1.80 6.47 7.06
N LYS A 14 -0.59 6.18 6.59
CA LYS A 14 -0.34 5.78 5.22
C LYS A 14 -0.05 4.30 5.15
N ILE A 15 -0.85 3.56 4.38
CA ILE A 15 -0.69 2.12 4.15
C ILE A 15 -0.36 1.91 2.68
N VAL A 16 0.69 1.15 2.41
CA VAL A 16 1.12 0.84 1.05
C VAL A 16 0.92 -0.65 0.76
N TYR A 17 0.22 -0.95 -0.33
CA TYR A 17 0.08 -2.29 -0.89
C TYR A 17 1.27 -2.53 -1.82
N TYR A 18 2.11 -3.47 -1.46
CA TYR A 18 3.34 -3.80 -2.16
C TYR A 18 3.26 -5.24 -2.68
N GLY A 19 4.03 -5.58 -3.70
CA GLY A 19 4.05 -6.92 -4.26
C GLY A 19 4.43 -6.90 -5.74
N PRO A 20 4.67 -8.08 -6.33
CA PRO A 20 5.07 -8.18 -7.73
C PRO A 20 4.01 -7.66 -8.69
N GLY A 21 4.40 -7.42 -9.93
CA GLY A 21 3.46 -7.03 -10.98
C GLY A 21 2.37 -8.08 -11.16
N LEU A 22 1.15 -7.64 -11.40
CA LEU A 22 -0.03 -8.49 -11.66
C LEU A 22 -0.43 -9.40 -10.49
N CYS A 23 0.00 -9.10 -9.26
CA CYS A 23 -0.40 -9.91 -8.10
C CYS A 23 -1.78 -9.57 -7.53
N GLY A 24 -2.41 -8.49 -8.00
CA GLY A 24 -3.75 -8.09 -7.59
C GLY A 24 -3.83 -6.96 -6.58
N LYS A 25 -2.82 -6.11 -6.48
CA LYS A 25 -2.82 -4.95 -5.58
C LYS A 25 -3.98 -4.00 -5.87
N THR A 26 -4.13 -3.60 -7.13
CA THR A 26 -5.23 -2.74 -7.58
C THR A 26 -6.59 -3.40 -7.36
N THR A 27 -6.71 -4.69 -7.66
CA THR A 27 -7.93 -5.46 -7.44
C THR A 27 -8.32 -5.49 -5.97
N ASN A 28 -7.35 -5.59 -5.07
CA ASN A 28 -7.60 -5.51 -3.62
C ASN A 28 -8.24 -4.17 -3.25
N LEU A 29 -7.72 -3.05 -3.73
CA LEU A 29 -8.30 -1.74 -3.45
C LEU A 29 -9.69 -1.59 -4.06
N VAL A 30 -9.89 -2.02 -5.28
CA VAL A 30 -11.20 -1.98 -5.95
C VAL A 30 -12.23 -2.79 -5.16
N THR A 31 -11.86 -3.99 -4.72
CA THR A 31 -12.76 -4.85 -3.94
C THR A 31 -13.07 -4.23 -2.59
N LEU A 32 -12.06 -3.70 -1.90
CA LEU A 32 -12.25 -3.03 -0.62
C LEU A 32 -13.17 -1.81 -0.78
N HIS A 33 -12.97 -1.01 -1.82
CA HIS A 33 -13.81 0.15 -2.12
C HIS A 33 -15.29 -0.25 -2.31
N LYS A 34 -15.54 -1.37 -2.97
CA LYS A 34 -16.91 -1.87 -3.19
C LYS A 34 -17.58 -2.40 -1.91
N THR A 35 -16.79 -2.93 -0.98
CA THR A 35 -17.34 -3.58 0.24
C THR A 35 -17.55 -2.61 1.39
N LEU A 36 -16.86 -1.46 1.39
CA LEU A 36 -17.00 -0.45 2.44
C LEU A 36 -18.23 0.43 2.20
N THR A 37 -18.80 0.93 3.29
CA THR A 37 -19.90 1.90 3.23
C THR A 37 -19.40 3.27 2.79
N ASP A 38 -20.26 4.09 2.20
CA ASP A 38 -19.87 5.38 1.61
C ASP A 38 -19.33 6.37 2.64
N ASP A 39 -19.73 6.26 3.90
CA ASP A 39 -19.24 7.12 4.99
C ASP A 39 -17.81 6.76 5.43
N MET A 40 -17.32 5.56 5.09
CA MET A 40 -15.99 5.07 5.48
C MET A 40 -14.94 5.27 4.39
N LYS A 41 -15.31 5.59 3.17
CA LYS A 41 -14.38 5.66 2.03
C LYS A 41 -14.51 6.97 1.28
N GLY A 42 -13.35 7.43 0.75
CA GLY A 42 -13.33 8.45 -0.29
C GLY A 42 -13.27 7.81 -1.68
N ASP A 43 -13.01 8.63 -2.69
CA ASP A 43 -12.88 8.17 -4.07
C ASP A 43 -11.62 7.34 -4.27
N LEU A 44 -11.73 6.26 -5.04
CA LEU A 44 -10.56 5.52 -5.51
C LEU A 44 -10.00 6.27 -6.72
N LEU A 45 -8.77 6.78 -6.57
CA LEU A 45 -8.10 7.59 -7.57
C LEU A 45 -6.94 6.84 -8.17
N THR A 46 -6.71 7.03 -9.47
CA THR A 46 -5.50 6.59 -10.15
C THR A 46 -4.66 7.81 -10.49
N LEU A 47 -3.45 7.87 -9.96
CA LEU A 47 -2.57 9.03 -10.05
C LEU A 47 -1.30 8.69 -10.82
N ALA A 48 -0.79 9.66 -11.58
CA ALA A 48 0.51 9.52 -12.25
C ALA A 48 1.64 9.72 -11.24
N THR A 49 2.72 8.94 -11.39
CA THR A 49 3.90 9.13 -10.56
C THR A 49 4.65 10.39 -11.01
N GLU A 50 5.29 11.08 -10.06
CA GLU A 50 6.06 12.28 -10.36
C GLU A 50 7.33 11.98 -11.16
N THR A 51 7.94 10.82 -10.91
CA THR A 51 9.21 10.43 -11.52
C THR A 51 9.06 9.77 -12.88
N GLU A 52 7.91 9.16 -13.16
CA GLU A 52 7.65 8.41 -14.39
C GLU A 52 6.22 8.70 -14.86
N ARG A 53 6.07 9.66 -15.76
CA ARG A 53 4.76 10.24 -16.14
C ARG A 53 3.76 9.27 -16.74
N THR A 54 4.22 8.12 -17.25
CA THR A 54 3.34 7.12 -17.84
C THR A 54 2.94 6.01 -16.87
N ILE A 55 3.43 6.08 -15.63
CA ILE A 55 3.19 5.06 -14.61
C ILE A 55 2.19 5.58 -13.59
N PHE A 56 1.22 4.76 -13.27
CA PHE A 56 0.12 5.12 -12.38
C PHE A 56 0.14 4.27 -11.11
N PHE A 57 -0.32 4.85 -10.04
CA PHE A 57 -0.60 4.15 -8.79
C PHE A 57 -2.02 4.51 -8.33
N ASP A 58 -2.61 3.65 -7.50
CA ASP A 58 -3.95 3.88 -6.96
C ASP A 58 -3.87 4.41 -5.54
N MET A 59 -4.80 5.28 -5.19
CA MET A 59 -4.92 5.83 -3.84
C MET A 59 -6.38 5.90 -3.43
N MET A 60 -6.65 5.50 -2.20
CA MET A 60 -8.00 5.55 -1.65
C MET A 60 -7.96 6.01 -0.19
N PRO A 61 -8.61 7.14 0.14
CA PRO A 61 -8.72 7.55 1.53
C PRO A 61 -9.82 6.76 2.26
N LEU A 62 -9.57 6.45 3.53
CA LEU A 62 -10.52 5.81 4.42
C LEU A 62 -10.73 6.65 5.68
N ASP A 63 -11.98 6.73 6.15
CA ASP A 63 -12.33 7.29 7.45
C ASP A 63 -12.82 6.14 8.33
N LEU A 64 -12.05 5.80 9.34
CA LEU A 64 -12.34 4.67 10.24
C LEU A 64 -13.04 5.09 11.53
N GLY A 65 -13.48 6.34 11.63
CA GLY A 65 -14.16 6.84 12.80
C GLY A 65 -13.22 7.45 13.83
N ALA A 66 -13.60 7.42 15.09
CA ALA A 66 -12.86 8.10 16.16
C ALA A 66 -12.30 7.08 17.16
N ILE A 67 -11.07 7.34 17.62
CA ILE A 67 -10.42 6.63 18.70
C ILE A 67 -9.97 7.68 19.74
N GLU A 68 -10.47 7.58 20.97
CA GLU A 68 -10.14 8.50 22.07
C GLU A 68 -10.31 9.99 21.71
N GLY A 69 -11.36 10.29 20.93
CA GLY A 69 -11.66 11.67 20.50
C GLY A 69 -10.89 12.14 19.27
N PHE A 70 -10.01 11.31 18.69
CA PHE A 70 -9.31 11.61 17.44
C PHE A 70 -9.98 10.93 16.26
N SER A 71 -10.17 11.66 15.15
CA SER A 71 -10.60 11.11 13.88
C SER A 71 -9.45 10.34 13.26
N VAL A 72 -9.66 9.07 12.93
CA VAL A 72 -8.62 8.21 12.36
C VAL A 72 -8.87 8.06 10.87
N LYS A 73 -7.92 8.52 10.07
CA LYS A 73 -7.98 8.45 8.60
C LYS A 73 -6.80 7.68 8.06
N PHE A 74 -7.07 6.76 7.14
CA PHE A 74 -6.05 6.00 6.44
C PHE A 74 -6.05 6.41 4.98
N SER A 75 -4.86 6.45 4.39
CA SER A 75 -4.68 6.57 2.95
C SER A 75 -4.04 5.29 2.45
N LEU A 76 -4.72 4.58 1.58
CA LEU A 76 -4.23 3.33 1.00
C LEU A 76 -3.65 3.62 -0.38
N TYR A 77 -2.45 3.11 -0.63
CA TYR A 77 -1.73 3.27 -1.90
C TYR A 77 -1.36 1.93 -2.47
N THR A 78 -1.37 1.80 -3.80
CA THR A 78 -0.67 0.71 -4.49
C THR A 78 0.64 1.22 -5.06
N VAL A 79 1.58 0.32 -5.33
CA VAL A 79 2.80 0.66 -6.05
C VAL A 79 2.85 -0.08 -7.38
N PRO A 80 3.50 0.49 -8.44
CA PRO A 80 3.76 -0.26 -9.66
C PRO A 80 4.69 -1.44 -9.36
N GLY A 81 4.24 -2.65 -9.67
CA GLY A 81 4.95 -3.88 -9.27
C GLY A 81 6.03 -4.34 -10.22
N GLN A 82 6.12 -3.79 -11.42
CA GLN A 82 7.10 -4.21 -12.41
C GLN A 82 8.52 -3.74 -12.04
N VAL A 83 9.52 -4.52 -12.40
CA VAL A 83 10.91 -4.33 -11.96
C VAL A 83 11.47 -2.95 -12.32
N GLN A 84 11.18 -2.46 -13.52
CA GLN A 84 11.70 -1.17 -13.99
C GLN A 84 11.18 0.06 -13.25
N TYR A 85 10.18 -0.09 -12.37
CA TYR A 85 9.55 1.05 -11.70
C TYR A 85 10.02 1.23 -10.25
N VAL A 86 11.26 0.87 -9.94
CA VAL A 86 11.79 0.92 -8.57
C VAL A 86 11.77 2.34 -7.97
N ASN A 87 12.07 3.36 -8.76
CA ASN A 87 12.08 4.75 -8.26
C ASN A 87 10.68 5.23 -7.88
N SER A 88 9.68 4.85 -8.64
CA SER A 88 8.27 5.18 -8.33
C SER A 88 7.82 4.48 -7.04
N ARG A 89 8.15 3.19 -6.86
CA ARG A 89 7.83 2.47 -5.62
C ARG A 89 8.48 3.13 -4.41
N LYS A 90 9.75 3.49 -4.54
CA LYS A 90 10.48 4.16 -3.49
C LYS A 90 9.83 5.48 -3.08
N ALA A 91 9.44 6.30 -4.06
CA ALA A 91 8.77 7.57 -3.79
C ALA A 91 7.44 7.39 -3.06
N ILE A 92 6.65 6.37 -3.42
CA ILE A 92 5.37 6.09 -2.78
C ILE A 92 5.55 5.63 -1.32
N LEU A 93 6.66 4.97 -0.99
CA LEU A 93 6.95 4.53 0.37
C LEU A 93 7.30 5.67 1.34
N SER A 94 7.54 6.87 0.86
CA SER A 94 7.83 8.02 1.73
C SER A 94 6.70 8.22 2.74
N GLY A 95 7.04 8.27 4.02
CA GLY A 95 6.06 8.47 5.10
C GLY A 95 5.16 7.28 5.39
N VAL A 96 5.49 6.08 4.90
CA VAL A 96 4.67 4.89 5.11
C VAL A 96 4.58 4.50 6.59
N ASP A 97 3.38 4.13 7.04
CA ASP A 97 3.11 3.71 8.41
C ASP A 97 2.87 2.21 8.52
N GLY A 98 2.40 1.58 7.47
CA GLY A 98 2.16 0.15 7.44
C GLY A 98 2.15 -0.39 6.02
N ILE A 99 2.35 -1.69 5.88
CA ILE A 99 2.47 -2.34 4.57
C ILE A 99 1.59 -3.58 4.51
N VAL A 100 0.90 -3.74 3.38
CA VAL A 100 0.28 -5.00 2.99
C VAL A 100 1.08 -5.55 1.82
N PHE A 101 1.82 -6.63 2.04
CA PHE A 101 2.53 -7.31 0.96
C PHE A 101 1.61 -8.35 0.35
N VAL A 102 1.28 -8.15 -0.92
CA VAL A 102 0.38 -9.04 -1.67
C VAL A 102 1.25 -10.00 -2.48
N ALA A 103 1.29 -11.26 -2.06
CA ALA A 103 1.99 -12.32 -2.78
C ALA A 103 1.04 -13.00 -3.76
N ASP A 104 1.56 -13.35 -4.93
CA ASP A 104 0.84 -14.14 -5.91
C ASP A 104 1.07 -15.63 -5.58
N SER A 105 0.00 -16.34 -5.22
CA SER A 105 0.08 -17.73 -4.79
C SER A 105 0.27 -18.73 -5.94
N SER A 106 0.25 -18.27 -7.18
CA SER A 106 0.51 -19.14 -8.33
C SER A 106 1.91 -19.76 -8.23
N PRO A 107 2.08 -21.06 -8.49
CA PRO A 107 3.37 -21.75 -8.27
C PRO A 107 4.55 -21.16 -9.05
N ASP A 108 4.31 -20.61 -10.23
CA ASP A 108 5.33 -20.01 -11.09
C ASP A 108 5.72 -18.58 -10.68
N ARG A 109 5.10 -18.04 -9.64
CA ARG A 109 5.34 -16.65 -9.19
C ARG A 109 6.24 -16.56 -7.94
N TRP A 110 6.78 -17.66 -7.48
CA TRP A 110 7.64 -17.67 -6.30
C TRP A 110 8.82 -16.69 -6.40
N LEU A 111 9.53 -16.72 -7.52
CA LEU A 111 10.68 -15.83 -7.73
C LEU A 111 10.25 -14.36 -7.75
N ALA A 112 9.16 -14.04 -8.45
CA ALA A 112 8.64 -12.67 -8.49
C ALA A 112 8.26 -12.15 -7.10
N ASN A 113 7.64 -13.00 -6.26
CA ASN A 113 7.30 -12.65 -4.88
C ASN A 113 8.57 -12.35 -4.06
N THR A 114 9.58 -13.21 -4.19
CA THR A 114 10.85 -13.09 -3.45
C THR A 114 11.61 -11.83 -3.86
N GLU A 115 11.68 -11.55 -5.15
CA GLU A 115 12.33 -10.33 -5.66
C GLU A 115 11.62 -9.06 -5.21
N SER A 116 10.28 -9.07 -5.22
CA SER A 116 9.48 -7.94 -4.77
C SER A 116 9.67 -7.68 -3.27
N LEU A 117 9.73 -8.74 -2.47
CA LEU A 117 9.96 -8.61 -1.03
C LEU A 117 11.36 -8.05 -0.73
N GLN A 118 12.37 -8.51 -1.47
CA GLN A 118 13.73 -7.97 -1.32
C GLN A 118 13.80 -6.50 -1.75
N ASP A 119 13.11 -6.13 -2.84
CA ASP A 119 12.99 -4.75 -3.30
C ASP A 119 12.35 -3.86 -2.22
N LEU A 120 11.29 -4.35 -1.57
CA LEU A 120 10.65 -3.66 -0.46
C LEU A 120 11.63 -3.41 0.68
N LYS A 121 12.39 -4.44 1.09
CA LYS A 121 13.39 -4.31 2.15
C LYS A 121 14.44 -3.26 1.81
N ASN A 122 14.93 -3.27 0.57
CA ASN A 122 15.94 -2.32 0.11
C ASN A 122 15.41 -0.88 0.12
N ASN A 123 14.18 -0.69 -0.36
CA ASN A 123 13.56 0.63 -0.42
C ASN A 123 13.22 1.18 0.98
N LEU A 124 12.78 0.32 1.90
CA LEU A 124 12.53 0.73 3.29
C LEU A 124 13.82 1.16 3.98
N ALA A 125 14.92 0.46 3.72
CA ALA A 125 16.21 0.79 4.32
C ALA A 125 16.66 2.22 4.00
N GLU A 126 16.29 2.76 2.85
CA GLU A 126 16.62 4.14 2.49
C GLU A 126 15.88 5.19 3.32
N TYR A 127 14.78 4.78 3.99
CA TYR A 127 14.03 5.62 4.93
C TYR A 127 14.32 5.22 6.38
N ASP A 128 15.39 4.46 6.63
CA ASP A 128 15.75 3.91 7.95
C ASP A 128 14.65 3.04 8.56
N LEU A 129 13.90 2.35 7.72
CA LEU A 129 12.82 1.44 8.10
C LEU A 129 13.16 0.00 7.74
N ASN A 130 12.56 -0.95 8.45
CA ASN A 130 12.68 -2.36 8.13
C ASN A 130 11.40 -3.12 8.57
N LEU A 131 11.24 -4.36 8.11
CA LEU A 131 10.04 -5.16 8.39
C LEU A 131 9.95 -5.65 9.86
N GLN A 132 10.98 -5.45 10.66
CA GLN A 132 10.92 -5.74 12.09
C GLN A 132 10.31 -4.58 12.90
N THR A 133 10.41 -3.37 12.38
CA THR A 133 9.97 -2.16 13.07
C THR A 133 8.69 -1.56 12.52
N ILE A 134 8.37 -1.79 11.23
CA ILE A 134 7.14 -1.30 10.63
C ILE A 134 6.05 -2.38 10.66
N PRO A 135 4.80 -2.04 11.03
CA PRO A 135 3.71 -3.00 10.94
C PRO A 135 3.50 -3.45 9.49
N TRP A 136 3.42 -4.74 9.26
CA TRP A 136 3.10 -5.28 7.95
C TRP A 136 2.36 -6.60 8.04
N VAL A 137 1.61 -6.90 6.98
CA VAL A 137 0.92 -8.19 6.83
C VAL A 137 1.27 -8.79 5.49
N LEU A 138 1.30 -10.10 5.44
CA LEU A 138 1.51 -10.87 4.23
C LEU A 138 0.17 -11.45 3.79
N GLN A 139 -0.29 -11.02 2.62
CA GLN A 139 -1.54 -11.49 2.05
C GLN A 139 -1.24 -12.40 0.86
N TYR A 140 -1.65 -13.66 0.98
CA TYR A 140 -1.56 -14.62 -0.14
C TYR A 140 -2.79 -14.46 -1.03
N ASN A 141 -2.59 -13.89 -2.21
CA ASN A 141 -3.65 -13.64 -3.19
C ASN A 141 -3.70 -14.74 -4.25
N LYS A 142 -4.80 -14.82 -4.99
CA LYS A 142 -5.04 -15.81 -6.05
C LYS A 142 -5.04 -17.25 -5.56
N ARG A 143 -5.50 -17.48 -4.33
CA ARG A 143 -5.58 -18.83 -3.75
C ARG A 143 -6.64 -19.73 -4.36
N ASP A 144 -7.53 -19.15 -5.17
CA ASP A 144 -8.54 -19.84 -5.97
C ASP A 144 -7.99 -20.37 -7.29
N VAL A 145 -6.78 -20.02 -7.66
CA VAL A 145 -6.11 -20.52 -8.86
C VAL A 145 -5.45 -21.86 -8.56
N PRO A 146 -5.73 -22.93 -9.36
CA PRO A 146 -5.14 -24.26 -9.13
C PRO A 146 -3.62 -24.32 -9.34
#